data_ee5b2bf06ec07368a81b3d8872acc080
#
_entry.id   ee5b2bf06ec07368a81b3d8872acc080
#
_cell.length_a   1.000
_cell.length_b   1.000
_cell.length_c   1.000
_cell.angle_alpha   90.00
_cell.angle_beta   90.00
_cell.angle_gamma   90.00
#
_symmetry.space_group_name_H-M   'P 1'
#
loop_
_entity.id
_entity.type
_entity.pdbx_description
1 polymer ?
#
loop_
_entity_poly.entity_id
_entity_poly.type
_entity_poly.pdbx_seq_one_letter_code
_entity_poly.pdbx_strand_id
1 'polypeptide(L)'
;LKATKHFKMSFNTVYEKELAFQADRRRATVEFIKIVSDLWYDKSIELVLFRNQLIDRNVSEILDLHEYAGEFVQKPISIFDSVEIAQAIKDMELPPAKLDIGKLTYEYHLEENAHSNATAFVADKLGNAKAYQNIEPGDVVLYGFGRIGRLLARELMTRTGSGSQLRLRAIVTRGEITQTVLEKRASLLKSDSVHGDFAGTVAIDLENKALIINGTTVHIISANAPEDIDYTSYGID
;
A
#
# COMPACT_ATOMS: atom_id res chain seq x y z
N LEU A 1 8.00 25.60 51.24
CA LEU A 1 8.80 24.46 50.65
C LEU A 1 7.93 23.23 50.36
N LYS A 2 6.90 22.92 51.19
CA LYS A 2 6.02 21.73 50.95
C LYS A 2 5.06 21.91 49.75
N ALA A 3 4.57 23.11 49.46
CA ALA A 3 3.66 23.39 48.36
C ALA A 3 4.35 23.20 46.96
N THR A 4 5.62 23.59 46.87
CA THR A 4 6.42 23.47 45.61
C THR A 4 6.72 22.02 45.24
N LYS A 5 6.84 21.14 46.28
CA LYS A 5 7.11 19.71 46.04
C LYS A 5 5.87 18.96 45.58
N HIS A 6 4.69 19.33 46.09
CA HIS A 6 3.41 18.72 45.65
C HIS A 6 3.01 19.15 44.23
N PHE A 7 3.26 20.41 43.87
CA PHE A 7 3.00 20.93 42.52
C PHE A 7 3.96 20.27 41.48
N LYS A 8 5.26 20.14 41.78
CA LYS A 8 6.22 19.41 40.90
C LYS A 8 5.86 17.93 40.72
N MET A 9 5.33 17.27 41.73
CA MET A 9 4.95 15.85 41.67
C MET A 9 3.72 15.64 40.77
N SER A 10 2.76 16.57 40.75
CA SER A 10 1.59 16.49 39.87
C SER A 10 1.93 16.73 38.40
N PHE A 11 2.86 17.64 38.09
CA PHE A 11 3.34 17.84 36.71
C PHE A 11 4.12 16.65 36.18
N ASN A 12 4.98 16.02 36.97
CA ASN A 12 5.70 14.82 36.55
C ASN A 12 4.74 13.66 36.23
N THR A 13 3.70 13.46 37.04
CA THR A 13 2.73 12.38 36.78
C THR A 13 1.87 12.62 35.53
N VAL A 14 1.54 13.87 35.20
CA VAL A 14 0.85 14.20 33.94
C VAL A 14 1.76 13.96 32.74
N TYR A 15 2.99 14.45 32.80
CA TYR A 15 3.98 14.26 31.75
C TYR A 15 4.30 12.78 31.49
N GLU A 16 4.46 11.98 32.55
CA GLU A 16 4.69 10.53 32.44
C GLU A 16 3.50 9.80 31.80
N LYS A 17 2.27 10.20 32.11
CA LYS A 17 1.07 9.65 31.45
C LYS A 17 1.00 10.02 29.97
N GLU A 18 1.33 11.27 29.63
CA GLU A 18 1.40 11.70 28.22
C GLU A 18 2.46 10.93 27.44
N LEU A 19 3.66 10.75 28.03
CA LEU A 19 4.71 9.93 27.40
C LEU A 19 4.27 8.48 27.21
N ALA A 20 3.63 7.87 28.19
CA ALA A 20 3.12 6.51 28.08
C ALA A 20 2.07 6.42 26.97
N PHE A 21 1.11 7.35 26.94
CA PHE A 21 0.09 7.41 25.88
C PHE A 21 0.69 7.56 24.48
N GLN A 22 1.70 8.45 24.31
CA GLN A 22 2.39 8.60 23.04
C GLN A 22 3.18 7.34 22.65
N ALA A 23 3.77 6.65 23.63
CA ALA A 23 4.42 5.36 23.38
C ALA A 23 3.42 4.30 22.90
N ASP A 24 2.23 4.24 23.51
CA ASP A 24 1.19 3.30 23.13
C ASP A 24 0.61 3.62 21.74
N ARG A 25 0.39 4.90 21.43
CA ARG A 25 0.01 5.33 20.07
C ARG A 25 1.02 4.86 19.03
N ARG A 26 2.32 5.03 19.30
CA ARG A 26 3.37 4.60 18.37
C ARG A 26 3.41 3.08 18.21
N ARG A 27 3.24 2.31 19.29
CA ARG A 27 3.15 0.84 19.22
C ARG A 27 1.95 0.38 18.39
N ALA A 28 0.77 0.94 18.64
CA ALA A 28 -0.43 0.67 17.86
C ALA A 28 -0.21 1.02 16.38
N THR A 29 0.49 2.11 16.07
CA THR A 29 0.81 2.48 14.69
C THR A 29 1.73 1.47 14.01
N VAL A 30 2.74 0.93 14.72
CA VAL A 30 3.60 -0.14 14.17
C VAL A 30 2.78 -1.40 13.89
N GLU A 31 1.87 -1.77 14.77
CA GLU A 31 0.94 -2.88 14.56
C GLU A 31 0.02 -2.62 13.35
N PHE A 32 -0.53 -1.42 13.25
CA PHE A 32 -1.34 -1.01 12.10
C PHE A 32 -0.59 -1.11 10.78
N ILE A 33 0.65 -0.61 10.71
CA ILE A 33 1.51 -0.72 9.51
C ILE A 33 1.72 -2.19 9.13
N LYS A 34 1.94 -3.05 10.12
CA LYS A 34 2.06 -4.49 9.87
C LYS A 34 0.79 -5.07 9.28
N ILE A 35 -0.38 -4.76 9.84
CA ILE A 35 -1.67 -5.24 9.33
C ILE A 35 -1.93 -4.73 7.91
N VAL A 36 -1.65 -3.46 7.63
CA VAL A 36 -1.76 -2.86 6.28
C VAL A 36 -0.88 -3.62 5.29
N SER A 37 0.36 -3.96 5.67
CA SER A 37 1.29 -4.72 4.84
C SER A 37 0.82 -6.16 4.61
N ASP A 38 0.35 -6.85 5.65
CA ASP A 38 -0.18 -8.21 5.55
C ASP A 38 -1.41 -8.27 4.61
N LEU A 39 -2.34 -7.31 4.76
CA LEU A 39 -3.51 -7.21 3.88
C LEU A 39 -3.13 -6.96 2.42
N TRP A 40 -2.14 -6.10 2.21
CA TRP A 40 -1.68 -5.77 0.86
C TRP A 40 -0.95 -6.94 0.19
N TYR A 41 0.06 -7.50 0.85
CA TYR A 41 0.93 -8.51 0.24
C TYR A 41 0.33 -9.92 0.25
N ASP A 42 -0.49 -10.26 1.24
CA ASP A 42 -1.05 -11.60 1.34
C ASP A 42 -2.44 -11.71 0.69
N LYS A 43 -3.25 -10.64 0.74
CA LYS A 43 -4.66 -10.66 0.31
C LYS A 43 -5.00 -9.69 -0.82
N SER A 44 -4.06 -8.89 -1.30
CA SER A 44 -4.28 -7.79 -2.26
C SER A 44 -5.40 -6.82 -1.85
N ILE A 45 -5.53 -6.58 -0.54
CA ILE A 45 -6.46 -5.60 0.00
C ILE A 45 -5.70 -4.31 0.30
N GLU A 46 -6.00 -3.25 -0.47
CA GLU A 46 -5.45 -1.91 -0.26
C GLU A 46 -6.28 -1.17 0.80
N LEU A 47 -5.65 -0.83 1.93
CA LEU A 47 -6.27 0.10 2.87
C LEU A 47 -5.88 1.54 2.53
N VAL A 48 -6.86 2.44 2.56
CA VAL A 48 -6.66 3.88 2.46
C VAL A 48 -7.33 4.60 3.62
N LEU A 49 -6.83 5.78 3.96
CA LEU A 49 -7.42 6.65 4.97
C LEU A 49 -7.92 7.93 4.28
N PHE A 50 -9.23 8.03 4.03
CA PHE A 50 -9.85 9.10 3.25
C PHE A 50 -9.06 9.38 1.96
N ARG A 51 -8.90 8.36 1.11
CA ARG A 51 -8.16 8.35 -0.17
C ARG A 51 -6.63 8.38 -0.07
N ASN A 52 -6.04 8.66 1.11
CA ASN A 52 -4.60 8.60 1.27
C ASN A 52 -4.12 7.16 1.37
N GLN A 53 -3.13 6.79 0.58
CA GLN A 53 -2.51 5.46 0.64
C GLN A 53 -1.74 5.27 1.94
N LEU A 54 -1.84 4.08 2.52
CA LEU A 54 -1.23 3.71 3.80
C LEU A 54 0.01 2.81 3.64
N ILE A 55 0.13 2.14 2.48
CA ILE A 55 1.29 1.29 2.21
C ILE A 55 2.58 2.13 2.12
N ASP A 56 3.70 1.57 2.57
CA ASP A 56 5.03 2.18 2.58
C ASP A 56 5.11 3.50 3.38
N ARG A 57 4.19 3.74 4.33
CA ARG A 57 4.20 4.88 5.24
C ARG A 57 4.92 4.55 6.54
N ASN A 58 5.62 5.53 7.08
CA ASN A 58 6.25 5.42 8.41
C ASN A 58 5.28 5.82 9.53
N VAL A 59 5.69 5.58 10.78
CA VAL A 59 4.86 5.86 11.98
C VAL A 59 4.37 7.29 12.06
N SER A 60 5.23 8.27 11.76
CA SER A 60 4.84 9.68 11.86
C SER A 60 3.82 10.04 10.77
N GLU A 61 4.05 9.60 9.54
CA GLU A 61 3.11 9.82 8.44
C GLU A 61 1.71 9.22 8.71
N ILE A 62 1.66 8.01 9.29
CA ILE A 62 0.38 7.38 9.65
C ILE A 62 -0.34 8.20 10.74
N LEU A 63 0.38 8.67 11.76
CA LEU A 63 -0.21 9.50 12.82
C LEU A 63 -0.69 10.85 12.28
N ASP A 64 0.08 11.50 11.41
CA ASP A 64 -0.30 12.76 10.76
C ASP A 64 -1.55 12.58 9.88
N LEU A 65 -1.65 11.45 9.16
CA LEU A 65 -2.84 11.12 8.37
C LEU A 65 -4.08 10.91 9.25
N HIS A 66 -3.95 10.31 10.44
CA HIS A 66 -5.06 10.15 11.38
C HIS A 66 -5.50 11.49 11.97
N GLU A 67 -4.57 12.38 12.26
CA GLU A 67 -4.87 13.74 12.73
C GLU A 67 -5.61 14.54 11.65
N TYR A 68 -5.09 14.56 10.43
CA TYR A 68 -5.75 15.15 9.26
C TYR A 68 -7.14 14.58 9.01
N ALA A 69 -7.29 13.25 9.13
CA ALA A 69 -8.59 12.58 8.98
C ALA A 69 -9.59 13.06 10.04
N GLY A 70 -9.15 13.19 11.29
CA GLY A 70 -9.97 13.73 12.38
C GLY A 70 -10.43 15.16 12.13
N GLU A 71 -9.57 16.02 11.61
CA GLU A 71 -9.93 17.38 11.20
C GLU A 71 -10.95 17.39 10.06
N PHE A 72 -10.78 16.51 9.08
CA PHE A 72 -11.67 16.42 7.92
C PHE A 72 -13.09 16.02 8.30
N VAL A 73 -13.28 15.04 9.19
CA VAL A 73 -14.61 14.59 9.63
C VAL A 73 -15.09 15.30 10.91
N GLN A 74 -14.30 16.23 11.45
CA GLN A 74 -14.56 16.96 12.71
C GLN A 74 -14.83 16.03 13.92
N LYS A 75 -14.20 14.86 13.90
CA LYS A 75 -14.21 13.87 14.98
C LYS A 75 -12.86 13.15 15.04
N PRO A 76 -12.33 12.85 16.21
CA PRO A 76 -11.08 12.10 16.31
C PRO A 76 -11.20 10.74 15.62
N ILE A 77 -10.23 10.42 14.77
CA ILE A 77 -10.04 9.07 14.23
C ILE A 77 -8.86 8.44 14.97
N SER A 78 -9.18 7.53 15.88
CA SER A 78 -8.19 6.90 16.74
C SER A 78 -7.41 5.83 15.99
N ILE A 79 -6.07 5.82 16.17
CA ILE A 79 -5.23 4.73 15.66
C ILE A 79 -5.60 3.39 16.29
N PHE A 80 -6.05 3.38 17.55
CA PHE A 80 -6.44 2.15 18.24
C PHE A 80 -7.67 1.51 17.58
N ASP A 81 -8.68 2.31 17.26
CA ASP A 81 -9.88 1.82 16.57
C ASP A 81 -9.58 1.38 15.14
N SER A 82 -8.67 2.10 14.46
CA SER A 82 -8.20 1.70 13.13
C SER A 82 -7.47 0.35 13.15
N VAL A 83 -6.70 0.07 14.21
CA VAL A 83 -6.08 -1.26 14.42
C VAL A 83 -7.13 -2.34 14.61
N GLU A 84 -8.12 -2.11 15.46
CA GLU A 84 -9.19 -3.12 15.71
C GLU A 84 -9.97 -3.44 14.45
N ILE A 85 -10.36 -2.43 13.69
CA ILE A 85 -11.09 -2.61 12.43
C ILE A 85 -10.21 -3.27 11.36
N ALA A 86 -8.95 -2.84 11.22
CA ALA A 86 -8.02 -3.44 10.28
C ALA A 86 -7.73 -4.91 10.61
N GLN A 87 -7.63 -5.26 11.90
CA GLN A 87 -7.50 -6.65 12.33
C GLN A 87 -8.75 -7.46 11.99
N ALA A 88 -9.93 -6.91 12.24
CA ALA A 88 -11.19 -7.57 11.89
C ALA A 88 -11.30 -7.81 10.36
N ILE A 89 -10.86 -6.86 9.54
CA ILE A 89 -10.78 -7.04 8.07
C ILE A 89 -9.79 -8.16 7.72
N LYS A 90 -8.63 -8.18 8.37
CA LYS A 90 -7.60 -9.19 8.12
C LYS A 90 -8.08 -10.60 8.45
N ASP A 91 -8.90 -10.76 9.48
CA ASP A 91 -9.45 -12.05 9.92
C ASP A 91 -10.59 -12.55 9.02
N MET A 92 -11.09 -11.69 8.11
CA MET A 92 -12.09 -12.09 7.12
C MET A 92 -11.45 -12.62 5.83
N GLU A 93 -12.13 -13.57 5.20
CA GLU A 93 -11.83 -13.99 3.82
C GLU A 93 -12.57 -13.06 2.84
N LEU A 94 -11.84 -12.04 2.34
CA LEU A 94 -12.35 -11.07 1.39
C LEU A 94 -11.62 -11.19 0.05
N PRO A 95 -12.28 -10.88 -1.07
CA PRO A 95 -11.60 -10.76 -2.35
C PRO A 95 -10.65 -9.55 -2.36
N PRO A 96 -9.69 -9.49 -3.32
CA PRO A 96 -8.90 -8.30 -3.55
C PRO A 96 -9.78 -7.05 -3.66
N ALA A 97 -9.47 -6.03 -2.86
CA ALA A 97 -10.32 -4.86 -2.72
C ALA A 97 -9.52 -3.62 -2.30
N LYS A 98 -10.16 -2.46 -2.46
CA LYS A 98 -9.69 -1.20 -1.89
C LYS A 98 -10.71 -0.73 -0.85
N LEU A 99 -10.28 -0.63 0.40
CA LEU A 99 -11.13 -0.30 1.54
C LEU A 99 -10.67 1.00 2.20
N ASP A 100 -11.61 1.87 2.50
CA ASP A 100 -11.33 3.11 3.24
C ASP A 100 -11.51 2.88 4.74
N ILE A 101 -10.38 2.64 5.44
CA ILE A 101 -10.36 2.40 6.87
C ILE A 101 -10.81 3.64 7.67
N GLY A 102 -10.54 4.85 7.17
CA GLY A 102 -10.99 6.09 7.82
C GLY A 102 -12.51 6.21 7.83
N LYS A 103 -13.14 5.86 6.70
CA LYS A 103 -14.59 5.82 6.59
C LYS A 103 -15.18 4.75 7.52
N LEU A 104 -14.61 3.55 7.51
CA LEU A 104 -15.08 2.44 8.37
C LEU A 104 -14.94 2.78 9.85
N THR A 105 -13.81 3.35 10.27
CA THR A 105 -13.60 3.78 11.66
C THR A 105 -14.59 4.88 12.06
N TYR A 106 -14.83 5.83 11.17
CA TYR A 106 -15.82 6.90 11.43
C TYR A 106 -17.24 6.34 11.56
N GLU A 107 -17.66 5.44 10.66
CA GLU A 107 -18.98 4.80 10.72
C GLU A 107 -19.12 3.93 11.98
N TYR A 108 -18.07 3.20 12.38
CA TYR A 108 -18.07 2.42 13.61
C TYR A 108 -18.38 3.26 14.84
N HIS A 109 -17.81 4.46 14.94
CA HIS A 109 -18.13 5.39 16.02
C HIS A 109 -19.55 5.99 15.95
N LEU A 110 -20.10 6.15 14.76
CA LEU A 110 -21.49 6.60 14.63
C LEU A 110 -22.47 5.51 15.05
N GLU A 111 -22.10 4.26 14.89
CA GLU A 111 -22.92 3.08 15.15
C GLU A 111 -22.51 2.34 16.45
N GLU A 112 -21.86 3.04 17.41
CA GLU A 112 -21.24 2.47 18.62
C GLU A 112 -22.16 1.53 19.42
N ASN A 113 -23.47 1.74 19.36
CA ASN A 113 -24.45 0.89 20.05
C ASN A 113 -25.12 -0.17 19.15
N ALA A 114 -24.80 -0.22 17.85
CA ALA A 114 -25.42 -1.14 16.92
C ALA A 114 -24.67 -2.49 16.85
N HIS A 115 -23.37 -2.47 17.17
CA HIS A 115 -22.50 -3.64 17.06
C HIS A 115 -21.80 -3.93 18.38
N SER A 116 -21.60 -5.21 18.69
CA SER A 116 -20.96 -5.62 19.95
C SER A 116 -19.43 -5.36 19.98
N ASN A 117 -18.81 -5.29 18.81
CA ASN A 117 -17.36 -5.07 18.62
C ASN A 117 -17.03 -4.79 17.14
N ALA A 118 -15.78 -4.44 16.86
CA ALA A 118 -15.29 -4.16 15.50
C ALA A 118 -15.48 -5.36 14.55
N THR A 119 -15.33 -6.59 15.01
CA THR A 119 -15.53 -7.80 14.19
C THR A 119 -16.97 -7.92 13.71
N ALA A 120 -17.96 -7.70 14.58
CA ALA A 120 -19.37 -7.73 14.22
C ALA A 120 -19.72 -6.61 13.23
N PHE A 121 -19.19 -5.41 13.46
CA PHE A 121 -19.35 -4.26 12.55
C PHE A 121 -18.79 -4.56 11.16
N VAL A 122 -17.53 -5.02 11.07
CA VAL A 122 -16.89 -5.33 9.79
C VAL A 122 -17.60 -6.47 9.06
N ALA A 123 -18.07 -7.49 9.80
CA ALA A 123 -18.85 -8.58 9.22
C ALA A 123 -20.19 -8.11 8.63
N ASP A 124 -20.86 -7.15 9.26
CA ASP A 124 -22.08 -6.55 8.73
C ASP A 124 -21.80 -5.71 7.47
N LYS A 125 -20.78 -4.83 7.52
CA LYS A 125 -20.44 -3.94 6.40
C LYS A 125 -19.87 -4.67 5.18
N LEU A 126 -19.05 -5.69 5.37
CA LEU A 126 -18.29 -6.34 4.32
C LEU A 126 -18.70 -7.81 4.06
N GLY A 127 -19.63 -8.36 4.84
CA GLY A 127 -20.02 -9.77 4.75
C GLY A 127 -20.52 -10.21 3.37
N ASN A 128 -21.16 -9.32 2.64
CA ASN A 128 -21.66 -9.59 1.29
C ASN A 128 -20.53 -9.66 0.22
N ALA A 129 -19.34 -9.14 0.52
CA ALA A 129 -18.21 -9.14 -0.42
C ALA A 129 -17.62 -10.55 -0.65
N LYS A 130 -17.91 -11.53 0.21
CA LYS A 130 -17.42 -12.92 0.10
C LYS A 130 -17.85 -13.65 -1.18
N ALA A 131 -18.85 -13.15 -1.88
CA ALA A 131 -19.41 -13.80 -3.08
C ALA A 131 -18.53 -13.67 -4.34
N TYR A 132 -17.45 -12.87 -4.31
CA TYR A 132 -16.64 -12.52 -5.49
C TYR A 132 -15.19 -12.98 -5.36
N GLN A 133 -14.94 -14.22 -4.93
CA GLN A 133 -13.57 -14.69 -4.60
C GLN A 133 -12.69 -15.12 -5.78
N ASN A 134 -13.19 -15.23 -6.99
CA ASN A 134 -12.39 -15.67 -8.14
C ASN A 134 -12.04 -14.49 -9.04
N ILE A 135 -10.96 -13.78 -8.72
CA ILE A 135 -10.29 -12.86 -9.66
C ILE A 135 -9.07 -13.60 -10.22
N GLU A 136 -9.09 -13.90 -11.52
CA GLU A 136 -7.90 -14.39 -12.19
C GLU A 136 -6.93 -13.23 -12.43
N PRO A 137 -5.64 -13.40 -12.11
CA PRO A 137 -4.65 -12.35 -12.35
C PRO A 137 -4.52 -12.04 -13.83
N GLY A 138 -4.50 -10.74 -14.18
CA GLY A 138 -4.27 -10.30 -15.55
C GLY A 138 -2.80 -9.93 -15.78
N ASP A 139 -2.16 -10.54 -16.77
CA ASP A 139 -0.83 -10.16 -17.18
C ASP A 139 -0.87 -8.90 -18.05
N VAL A 140 0.03 -7.95 -17.77
CA VAL A 140 0.11 -6.66 -18.45
C VAL A 140 1.42 -6.56 -19.23
N VAL A 141 1.31 -6.21 -20.49
CA VAL A 141 2.44 -5.84 -21.34
C VAL A 141 2.32 -4.38 -21.73
N LEU A 142 3.31 -3.57 -21.39
CA LEU A 142 3.36 -2.17 -21.79
C LEU A 142 4.04 -2.03 -23.14
N TYR A 143 3.33 -1.49 -24.12
CA TYR A 143 3.89 -1.22 -25.45
C TYR A 143 4.43 0.21 -25.53
N GLY A 144 5.73 0.34 -25.40
CA GLY A 144 6.46 1.60 -25.33
C GLY A 144 6.95 1.96 -23.90
N PHE A 145 8.20 2.41 -23.82
CA PHE A 145 8.86 2.78 -22.54
C PHE A 145 9.31 4.24 -22.55
N GLY A 146 8.45 5.10 -23.07
CA GLY A 146 8.56 6.55 -22.95
C GLY A 146 8.19 7.04 -21.54
N ARG A 147 7.98 8.34 -21.35
CA ARG A 147 7.63 8.92 -20.05
C ARG A 147 6.36 8.26 -19.47
N ILE A 148 5.28 8.22 -20.25
CA ILE A 148 4.01 7.62 -19.81
C ILE A 148 4.19 6.13 -19.47
N GLY A 149 4.85 5.35 -20.34
CA GLY A 149 5.08 3.92 -20.08
C GLY A 149 5.89 3.67 -18.80
N ARG A 150 6.88 4.54 -18.47
CA ARG A 150 7.61 4.44 -17.20
C ARG A 150 6.76 4.76 -15.99
N LEU A 151 5.90 5.78 -16.07
CA LEU A 151 4.98 6.11 -14.97
C LEU A 151 3.94 5.00 -14.75
N LEU A 152 3.39 4.44 -15.84
CA LEU A 152 2.50 3.28 -15.73
C LEU A 152 3.22 2.06 -15.15
N ALA A 153 4.47 1.80 -15.53
CA ALA A 153 5.26 0.73 -14.94
C ALA A 153 5.47 0.92 -13.44
N ARG A 154 5.83 2.14 -12.98
CA ARG A 154 5.93 2.47 -11.56
C ARG A 154 4.62 2.22 -10.82
N GLU A 155 3.51 2.70 -11.38
CA GLU A 155 2.18 2.55 -10.79
C GLU A 155 1.77 1.08 -10.69
N LEU A 156 1.94 0.30 -11.76
CA LEU A 156 1.67 -1.14 -11.75
C LEU A 156 2.51 -1.87 -10.71
N MET A 157 3.81 -1.57 -10.62
CA MET A 157 4.70 -2.20 -9.64
C MET A 157 4.37 -1.83 -8.20
N THR A 158 3.94 -0.60 -7.95
CA THR A 158 3.49 -0.17 -6.61
C THR A 158 2.19 -0.86 -6.22
N ARG A 159 1.32 -1.17 -7.19
CA ARG A 159 0.00 -1.78 -6.96
C ARG A 159 -0.05 -3.29 -7.15
N THR A 160 1.08 -3.94 -7.35
CA THR A 160 1.11 -5.39 -7.60
C THR A 160 0.58 -6.19 -6.40
N GLY A 161 0.85 -5.76 -5.15
CA GLY A 161 0.47 -6.51 -3.95
C GLY A 161 0.96 -7.96 -4.01
N SER A 162 0.07 -8.92 -3.80
CA SER A 162 0.34 -10.35 -3.97
C SER A 162 0.36 -10.82 -5.44
N GLY A 163 0.14 -9.92 -6.41
CA GLY A 163 0.03 -10.26 -7.83
C GLY A 163 -1.28 -10.92 -8.23
N SER A 164 -2.31 -10.82 -7.39
CA SER A 164 -3.61 -11.43 -7.66
C SER A 164 -4.53 -10.62 -8.59
N GLN A 165 -4.12 -9.41 -8.99
CA GLN A 165 -4.87 -8.57 -9.93
C GLN A 165 -4.07 -8.36 -11.22
N LEU A 166 -3.37 -7.23 -11.33
CA LEU A 166 -2.56 -6.90 -12.51
C LEU A 166 -1.08 -7.14 -12.24
N ARG A 167 -0.41 -7.85 -13.13
CA ARG A 167 1.01 -8.18 -13.06
C ARG A 167 1.74 -7.61 -14.25
N LEU A 168 2.65 -6.66 -14.06
CA LEU A 168 3.52 -6.20 -15.14
C LEU A 168 4.55 -7.29 -15.48
N ARG A 169 4.42 -7.90 -16.67
CA ARG A 169 5.28 -9.00 -17.10
C ARG A 169 6.32 -8.57 -18.12
N ALA A 170 5.97 -7.64 -19.00
CA ALA A 170 6.89 -7.20 -20.02
C ALA A 170 6.66 -5.73 -20.43
N ILE A 171 7.71 -5.14 -20.98
CA ILE A 171 7.70 -3.83 -21.60
C ILE A 171 8.34 -3.97 -22.99
N VAL A 172 7.60 -3.57 -23.99
CA VAL A 172 8.03 -3.63 -25.38
C VAL A 172 8.66 -2.32 -25.82
N THR A 173 9.83 -2.39 -26.44
CA THR A 173 10.51 -1.24 -27.02
C THR A 173 10.95 -1.56 -28.44
N ARG A 174 11.18 -0.53 -29.25
CA ARG A 174 11.78 -0.70 -30.57
C ARG A 174 13.30 -0.73 -30.49
N GLY A 175 13.93 -1.44 -31.41
CA GLY A 175 15.37 -1.55 -31.56
C GLY A 175 16.00 -2.61 -30.64
N GLU A 176 17.28 -2.86 -30.85
CA GLU A 176 18.03 -3.89 -30.16
C GLU A 176 18.13 -3.66 -28.65
N ILE A 177 17.99 -4.71 -27.87
CA ILE A 177 18.16 -4.68 -26.41
C ILE A 177 19.61 -5.03 -26.06
N THR A 178 20.40 -3.97 -25.88
CA THR A 178 21.80 -4.05 -25.43
C THR A 178 21.91 -3.73 -23.94
N GLN A 179 23.05 -4.05 -23.33
CA GLN A 179 23.35 -3.66 -21.94
C GLN A 179 23.13 -2.17 -21.70
N THR A 180 23.70 -1.32 -22.57
CA THR A 180 23.55 0.14 -22.46
C THR A 180 22.09 0.59 -22.54
N VAL A 181 21.27 -0.10 -23.34
CA VAL A 181 19.83 0.19 -23.41
C VAL A 181 19.15 -0.18 -22.11
N LEU A 182 19.43 -1.33 -21.52
CA LEU A 182 18.87 -1.76 -20.23
C LEU A 182 19.29 -0.80 -19.10
N GLU A 183 20.57 -0.44 -19.03
CA GLU A 183 21.08 0.53 -18.04
C GLU A 183 20.35 1.88 -18.14
N LYS A 184 20.20 2.40 -19.36
CA LYS A 184 19.46 3.63 -19.59
C LYS A 184 17.99 3.51 -19.18
N ARG A 185 17.35 2.37 -19.50
CA ARG A 185 15.93 2.15 -19.13
C ARG A 185 15.75 2.04 -17.62
N ALA A 186 16.63 1.32 -16.93
CA ALA A 186 16.66 1.21 -15.49
C ALA A 186 16.85 2.58 -14.82
N SER A 187 17.82 3.37 -15.27
CA SER A 187 18.06 4.73 -14.77
C SER A 187 16.85 5.64 -14.95
N LEU A 188 16.24 5.65 -16.14
CA LEU A 188 15.04 6.45 -16.42
C LEU A 188 13.80 5.98 -15.67
N LEU A 189 13.71 4.69 -15.31
CA LEU A 189 12.65 4.20 -14.42
C LEU A 189 12.87 4.65 -12.98
N LYS A 190 14.13 4.64 -12.52
CA LYS A 190 14.50 5.06 -11.18
C LYS A 190 14.26 6.54 -10.93
N SER A 191 14.61 7.40 -11.89
CA SER A 191 14.54 8.85 -11.71
C SER A 191 13.84 9.53 -12.87
N ASP A 192 12.84 10.35 -12.57
CA ASP A 192 12.12 11.18 -13.53
C ASP A 192 12.20 12.64 -13.09
N SER A 193 12.52 13.53 -14.03
CA SER A 193 12.75 14.95 -13.76
C SER A 193 11.50 15.71 -13.26
N VAL A 194 10.32 15.17 -13.50
CA VAL A 194 9.04 15.80 -13.12
C VAL A 194 8.39 15.10 -11.93
N HIS A 195 8.46 13.75 -11.91
CA HIS A 195 7.75 12.91 -10.94
C HIS A 195 8.68 12.35 -9.84
N GLY A 196 9.92 12.79 -9.82
CA GLY A 196 10.89 12.39 -8.80
C GLY A 196 11.35 10.93 -8.92
N ASP A 197 11.92 10.44 -7.82
CA ASP A 197 12.49 9.11 -7.76
C ASP A 197 11.40 8.05 -7.51
N PHE A 198 11.62 6.86 -8.07
CA PHE A 198 10.80 5.68 -7.80
C PHE A 198 11.13 5.14 -6.42
N ALA A 199 10.12 5.03 -5.56
CA ALA A 199 10.25 4.49 -4.21
C ALA A 199 10.33 2.94 -4.24
N GLY A 200 11.33 2.40 -4.95
CA GLY A 200 11.52 0.97 -5.10
C GLY A 200 12.90 0.62 -5.62
N THR A 201 13.15 -0.67 -5.73
CA THR A 201 14.42 -1.20 -6.26
C THR A 201 14.32 -1.50 -7.75
N VAL A 202 15.38 -1.22 -8.50
CA VAL A 202 15.51 -1.59 -9.91
C VAL A 202 16.91 -2.17 -10.11
N ALA A 203 16.99 -3.42 -10.52
CA ALA A 203 18.21 -4.09 -10.96
C ALA A 203 18.07 -4.53 -12.42
N ILE A 204 19.18 -4.94 -13.02
CA ILE A 204 19.24 -5.37 -14.42
C ILE A 204 19.61 -6.84 -14.46
N ASP A 205 18.86 -7.59 -15.23
CA ASP A 205 19.17 -8.97 -15.62
C ASP A 205 19.55 -8.97 -17.10
N LEU A 206 20.86 -9.06 -17.36
CA LEU A 206 21.40 -9.03 -18.72
C LEU A 206 21.13 -10.31 -19.47
N GLU A 207 21.15 -11.43 -18.78
CA GLU A 207 20.97 -12.76 -19.36
C GLU A 207 19.56 -12.93 -19.94
N ASN A 208 18.57 -12.51 -19.17
CA ASN A 208 17.15 -12.61 -19.55
C ASN A 208 16.62 -11.33 -20.21
N LYS A 209 17.47 -10.33 -20.47
CA LYS A 209 17.09 -9.02 -21.02
C LYS A 209 15.90 -8.43 -20.27
N ALA A 210 16.00 -8.37 -18.94
CA ALA A 210 14.91 -7.96 -18.06
C ALA A 210 15.35 -6.88 -17.05
N LEU A 211 14.36 -6.20 -16.48
CA LEU A 211 14.52 -5.40 -15.28
C LEU A 211 13.91 -6.16 -14.10
N ILE A 212 14.63 -6.22 -12.99
CA ILE A 212 14.09 -6.73 -11.73
C ILE A 212 13.63 -5.53 -10.92
N ILE A 213 12.31 -5.36 -10.84
CA ILE A 213 11.67 -4.21 -10.18
C ILE A 213 10.98 -4.72 -8.91
N ASN A 214 11.40 -4.23 -7.75
CA ASN A 214 10.90 -4.72 -6.44
C ASN A 214 10.95 -6.27 -6.32
N GLY A 215 12.01 -6.89 -6.89
CA GLY A 215 12.16 -8.34 -6.89
C GLY A 215 11.38 -9.07 -8.00
N THR A 216 10.54 -8.39 -8.76
CA THR A 216 9.75 -8.98 -9.85
C THR A 216 10.46 -8.79 -11.19
N THR A 217 10.58 -9.87 -11.96
CA THR A 217 11.17 -9.85 -13.30
C THR A 217 10.19 -9.27 -14.31
N VAL A 218 10.61 -8.22 -15.01
CA VAL A 218 9.88 -7.56 -16.09
C VAL A 218 10.73 -7.63 -17.35
N HIS A 219 10.30 -8.42 -18.33
CA HIS A 219 11.04 -8.62 -19.58
C HIS A 219 11.04 -7.34 -20.43
N ILE A 220 12.19 -7.03 -21.04
CA ILE A 220 12.28 -5.97 -22.04
C ILE A 220 12.34 -6.65 -23.40
N ILE A 221 11.28 -6.48 -24.17
CA ILE A 221 11.11 -7.16 -25.46
C ILE A 221 11.33 -6.16 -26.60
N SER A 222 12.01 -6.60 -27.64
CA SER A 222 12.14 -5.82 -28.90
C SER A 222 11.16 -6.29 -29.92
N ALA A 223 10.23 -5.42 -30.31
CA ALA A 223 9.30 -5.68 -31.42
C ALA A 223 8.85 -4.38 -32.08
N ASN A 224 8.45 -4.45 -33.34
CA ASN A 224 7.91 -3.32 -34.09
C ASN A 224 6.39 -3.19 -33.93
N ALA A 225 5.71 -4.33 -33.77
CA ALA A 225 4.26 -4.40 -33.57
C ALA A 225 3.92 -5.43 -32.46
N PRO A 226 2.80 -5.28 -31.77
CA PRO A 226 2.40 -6.23 -30.70
C PRO A 226 2.21 -7.66 -31.20
N GLU A 227 1.74 -7.83 -32.41
CA GLU A 227 1.52 -9.11 -33.09
C GLU A 227 2.80 -9.86 -33.46
N ASP A 228 3.96 -9.20 -33.45
CA ASP A 228 5.26 -9.82 -33.72
C ASP A 228 5.85 -10.59 -32.52
N ILE A 229 5.13 -10.64 -31.39
CA ILE A 229 5.63 -11.19 -30.13
C ILE A 229 4.95 -12.52 -29.83
N ASP A 230 5.73 -13.55 -29.60
CA ASP A 230 5.27 -14.77 -28.95
C ASP A 230 5.24 -14.56 -27.41
N TYR A 231 4.09 -14.16 -26.89
CA TYR A 231 3.89 -13.85 -25.47
C TYR A 231 4.04 -15.11 -24.60
N THR A 232 3.66 -16.27 -25.12
CA THR A 232 3.72 -17.54 -24.37
C THR A 232 5.15 -17.94 -24.02
N SER A 233 6.12 -17.55 -24.86
CA SER A 233 7.56 -17.78 -24.58
C SER A 233 8.05 -17.01 -23.32
N TYR A 234 7.31 -15.99 -22.88
CA TYR A 234 7.57 -15.22 -21.66
C TYR A 234 6.63 -15.60 -20.52
N GLY A 235 5.82 -16.66 -20.67
CA GLY A 235 4.82 -17.07 -19.70
C GLY A 235 3.76 -16.00 -19.46
N ILE A 236 3.31 -15.36 -20.52
CA ILE A 236 2.26 -14.32 -20.54
C ILE A 236 1.04 -14.92 -21.24
N ASP A 237 -0.08 -14.99 -20.54
CA ASP A 237 -1.36 -15.55 -21.01
C ASP A 237 -2.33 -14.44 -21.43
#